data_294a29791a93c6b7c3ccbd6716f0f141
#
_entry.id   294a29791a93c6b7c3ccbd6716f0f141
#
_cell.length_a   1.000
_cell.length_b   1.000
_cell.length_c   1.000
_cell.angle_alpha   90.00
_cell.angle_beta   90.00
_cell.angle_gamma   90.00
#
_symmetry.space_group_name_H-M   'P 1'
#
loop_
_entity.id
_entity.type
_entity.pdbx_description
1 polymer ?
#
loop_
_entity_poly.entity_id
_entity_poly.type
_entity_poly.pdbx_seq_one_letter_code
_entity_poly.pdbx_strand_id
1 'polypeptide(L)'
;MAKDELAKEFKYIGTRPDRPDGFDKVTGRAKYGADVAAVGMLHGAVLRSPYAHARIKSINFEKAAKLDGVKAIVTRDDFPVGIDGDTLNLLENTIAGEFAYYDGHAIAAVAATSVHVAKEAINEIEVEYEVLPHVIDVDEAIKPEAPVVRENAGDFSVPEGSSPNVASYIEFGTGDINSGFDKADLVKSGRFKTEAAHQGYIEPHACMAQLDHDGQGEMWVCTQGHWYIRQMCASVLGLEASKLCVTPSEIGGGFGGKTTIFIEPLALALSLSLIHI
;
A
#
# COMPACT_ATOMS: atom_id res chain seq x y z
N MET A 1 9.42 -52.18 -6.05
CA MET A 1 10.17 -51.83 -7.28
C MET A 1 9.63 -50.59 -7.95
N ALA A 2 9.42 -49.48 -7.22
CA ALA A 2 8.94 -48.23 -7.81
C ALA A 2 9.60 -46.98 -7.18
N LYS A 3 10.75 -47.13 -6.50
CA LYS A 3 11.48 -46.01 -5.90
C LYS A 3 12.72 -45.59 -6.68
N ASP A 4 13.20 -46.38 -7.64
CA ASP A 4 14.49 -46.13 -8.33
C ASP A 4 14.34 -45.49 -9.71
N GLU A 5 13.15 -45.34 -10.26
CA GLU A 5 12.96 -44.69 -11.56
C GLU A 5 12.77 -43.17 -11.52
N LEU A 6 12.67 -42.56 -10.34
CA LEU A 6 12.45 -41.12 -10.15
C LEU A 6 13.71 -40.34 -9.76
N ALA A 7 14.82 -40.99 -9.59
CA ALA A 7 16.10 -40.31 -9.30
C ALA A 7 16.81 -39.92 -10.61
N LYS A 8 16.17 -39.09 -11.45
CA LYS A 8 16.93 -38.28 -12.39
C LYS A 8 17.81 -37.32 -11.61
N GLU A 9 19.12 -37.48 -11.70
CA GLU A 9 20.06 -36.47 -11.20
C GLU A 9 19.89 -35.19 -12.00
N PHE A 10 19.19 -34.22 -11.40
CA PHE A 10 19.07 -32.89 -11.95
C PHE A 10 20.27 -32.06 -11.58
N LYS A 11 20.79 -31.24 -12.48
CA LYS A 11 21.94 -30.36 -12.24
C LYS A 11 21.69 -29.34 -11.10
N TYR A 12 20.46 -28.89 -10.93
CA TYR A 12 20.07 -27.84 -9.98
C TYR A 12 18.99 -28.26 -9.00
N ILE A 13 17.98 -29.00 -9.48
CA ILE A 13 16.88 -29.48 -8.62
C ILE A 13 17.44 -30.47 -7.61
N GLY A 14 17.11 -30.26 -6.32
CA GLY A 14 17.60 -31.11 -5.23
C GLY A 14 18.97 -30.69 -4.68
N THR A 15 19.64 -29.71 -5.28
CA THR A 15 20.88 -29.11 -4.73
C THR A 15 20.56 -28.05 -3.69
N ARG A 16 21.56 -27.64 -2.93
CA ARG A 16 21.48 -26.53 -1.93
C ARG A 16 22.50 -25.46 -2.30
N PRO A 17 22.24 -24.65 -3.34
CA PRO A 17 23.12 -23.54 -3.68
C PRO A 17 23.09 -22.50 -2.53
N ASP A 18 24.22 -21.87 -2.28
CA ASP A 18 24.28 -20.76 -1.37
C ASP A 18 23.42 -19.60 -1.86
N ARG A 19 22.70 -18.98 -0.95
CA ARG A 19 21.89 -17.80 -1.25
C ARG A 19 22.82 -16.63 -1.57
N PRO A 20 22.72 -15.97 -2.76
CA PRO A 20 23.64 -14.91 -3.18
C PRO A 20 23.76 -13.74 -2.20
N ASP A 21 22.62 -13.34 -1.59
CA ASP A 21 22.52 -12.24 -0.62
C ASP A 21 22.68 -12.70 0.85
N GLY A 22 22.87 -13.99 1.07
CA GLY A 22 22.89 -14.57 2.42
C GLY A 22 24.06 -14.07 3.27
N PHE A 23 25.24 -13.93 2.67
CA PHE A 23 26.43 -13.48 3.36
C PHE A 23 26.28 -12.05 3.91
N ASP A 24 25.76 -11.13 3.10
CA ASP A 24 25.58 -9.74 3.52
C ASP A 24 24.52 -9.61 4.64
N LYS A 25 23.47 -10.43 4.59
CA LYS A 25 22.44 -10.48 5.64
C LYS A 25 23.00 -10.95 6.99
N VAL A 26 23.77 -12.04 7.01
CA VAL A 26 24.29 -12.61 8.26
C VAL A 26 25.51 -11.86 8.83
N THR A 27 26.18 -11.03 8.03
CA THR A 27 27.32 -10.21 8.45
C THR A 27 26.95 -8.77 8.75
N GLY A 28 25.68 -8.36 8.55
CA GLY A 28 25.21 -7.00 8.77
C GLY A 28 25.65 -6.00 7.68
N ARG A 29 26.10 -6.48 6.52
CA ARG A 29 26.42 -5.63 5.35
C ARG A 29 25.21 -5.24 4.54
N ALA A 30 24.14 -6.05 4.62
CA ALA A 30 22.91 -5.80 3.93
C ALA A 30 22.32 -4.43 4.30
N LYS A 31 21.89 -3.67 3.29
CA LYS A 31 21.28 -2.35 3.49
C LYS A 31 19.77 -2.45 3.27
N TYR A 32 19.03 -2.24 4.33
CA TYR A 32 17.57 -2.22 4.35
C TYR A 32 17.04 -0.82 4.05
N GLY A 33 15.73 -0.70 3.82
CA GLY A 33 15.13 0.58 3.44
C GLY A 33 15.40 1.72 4.43
N ALA A 34 15.42 1.43 5.74
CA ALA A 34 15.71 2.41 6.78
C ALA A 34 17.20 2.76 6.93
N ASP A 35 18.11 1.98 6.32
CA ASP A 35 19.56 2.22 6.37
C ASP A 35 20.05 3.14 5.25
N VAL A 36 19.17 3.48 4.29
CA VAL A 36 19.49 4.40 3.21
C VAL A 36 19.51 5.82 3.75
N ALA A 37 20.60 6.53 3.49
CA ALA A 37 20.78 7.90 3.96
C ALA A 37 21.50 8.75 2.89
N ALA A 38 21.14 10.01 2.84
CA ALA A 38 21.75 11.02 1.96
C ALA A 38 22.11 12.28 2.75
N VAL A 39 23.06 13.05 2.24
CA VAL A 39 23.45 14.34 2.85
C VAL A 39 22.27 15.31 2.75
N GLY A 40 21.90 15.90 3.88
CA GLY A 40 20.76 16.83 3.93
C GLY A 40 19.39 16.15 3.89
N MET A 41 19.32 14.82 4.06
CA MET A 41 18.07 14.08 4.07
C MET A 41 17.11 14.64 5.13
N LEU A 42 15.85 14.79 4.75
CA LEU A 42 14.74 15.09 5.65
C LEU A 42 14.08 13.81 6.14
N HIS A 43 13.37 13.90 7.25
CA HIS A 43 12.65 12.79 7.87
C HIS A 43 11.16 12.96 7.69
N GLY A 44 10.50 11.92 7.16
CA GLY A 44 9.06 11.89 6.95
C GLY A 44 8.29 11.35 8.14
N ALA A 45 7.11 11.91 8.42
CA ALA A 45 6.11 11.35 9.30
C ALA A 45 4.73 11.47 8.65
N VAL A 46 3.83 10.52 8.94
CA VAL A 46 2.49 10.45 8.34
C VAL A 46 1.44 10.55 9.44
N LEU A 47 0.54 11.54 9.32
CA LEU A 47 -0.67 11.61 10.12
C LEU A 47 -1.68 10.60 9.58
N ARG A 48 -2.29 9.82 10.47
CA ARG A 48 -3.22 8.76 10.09
C ARG A 48 -4.57 8.94 10.77
N SER A 49 -5.64 8.55 10.08
CA SER A 49 -6.99 8.53 10.64
C SER A 49 -7.09 7.56 11.82
N PRO A 50 -7.71 7.97 12.94
CA PRO A 50 -8.04 7.07 14.05
C PRO A 50 -9.41 6.39 13.87
N TYR A 51 -10.07 6.57 12.72
CA TYR A 51 -11.42 6.08 12.47
C TYR A 51 -11.46 5.09 11.32
N ALA A 52 -12.28 4.07 11.47
CA ALA A 52 -12.52 3.07 10.44
C ALA A 52 -13.28 3.63 9.23
N HIS A 53 -14.14 4.63 9.43
CA HIS A 53 -14.82 5.37 8.37
C HIS A 53 -15.19 6.77 8.87
N ALA A 54 -14.73 7.79 8.18
CA ALA A 54 -15.02 9.18 8.54
C ALA A 54 -14.95 10.09 7.31
N ARG A 55 -15.77 11.14 7.31
CA ARG A 55 -15.59 12.28 6.42
C ARG A 55 -14.62 13.27 7.04
N ILE A 56 -13.66 13.75 6.27
CA ILE A 56 -12.73 14.81 6.64
C ILE A 56 -13.36 16.15 6.26
N LYS A 57 -13.72 16.96 7.28
CA LYS A 57 -14.33 18.28 7.06
C LYS A 57 -13.28 19.35 6.80
N SER A 58 -12.19 19.29 7.56
CA SER A 58 -11.08 20.23 7.40
C SER A 58 -9.77 19.65 7.93
N ILE A 59 -8.66 20.12 7.38
CA ILE A 59 -7.31 19.85 7.85
C ILE A 59 -6.64 21.21 8.07
N ASN A 60 -6.24 21.50 9.29
CA ASN A 60 -5.50 22.72 9.63
C ASN A 60 -4.09 22.35 10.10
N PHE A 61 -3.11 22.70 9.29
CA PHE A 61 -1.69 22.46 9.57
C PHE A 61 -0.87 23.75 9.80
N GLU A 62 -1.51 24.91 10.04
CA GLU A 62 -0.81 26.17 10.23
C GLU A 62 0.18 26.17 11.39
N LYS A 63 -0.17 25.49 12.50
CA LYS A 63 0.72 25.36 13.66
C LYS A 63 1.92 24.48 13.33
N ALA A 64 1.67 23.32 12.69
CA ALA A 64 2.71 22.39 12.26
C ALA A 64 3.70 23.06 11.29
N ALA A 65 3.20 23.83 10.33
CA ALA A 65 4.03 24.53 9.35
C ALA A 65 4.94 25.63 9.95
N LYS A 66 4.60 26.14 11.14
CA LYS A 66 5.40 27.17 11.85
C LYS A 66 6.48 26.58 12.77
N LEU A 67 6.49 25.25 12.97
CA LEU A 67 7.53 24.62 13.77
C LEU A 67 8.89 24.72 13.10
N ASP A 68 9.90 25.14 13.88
CA ASP A 68 11.27 25.20 13.36
C ASP A 68 11.74 23.80 12.93
N GLY A 69 12.27 23.70 11.73
CA GLY A 69 12.72 22.46 11.14
C GLY A 69 11.70 21.72 10.27
N VAL A 70 10.42 22.09 10.26
CA VAL A 70 9.45 21.61 9.28
C VAL A 70 9.75 22.26 7.93
N LYS A 71 9.79 21.46 6.86
CA LYS A 71 10.16 21.91 5.51
C LYS A 71 9.03 21.75 4.50
N ALA A 72 8.21 20.71 4.62
CA ALA A 72 7.05 20.48 3.77
C ALA A 72 5.95 19.74 4.52
N ILE A 73 4.71 20.00 4.13
CA ILE A 73 3.51 19.25 4.54
C ILE A 73 2.72 19.02 3.27
N VAL A 74 2.31 17.77 3.05
CA VAL A 74 1.46 17.40 1.91
C VAL A 74 0.18 16.72 2.40
N THR A 75 -0.90 17.01 1.67
CA THR A 75 -2.24 16.45 1.86
C THR A 75 -2.73 15.88 0.52
N ARG A 76 -3.98 15.44 0.44
CA ARG A 76 -4.59 15.00 -0.82
C ARG A 76 -4.57 16.09 -1.91
N ASP A 77 -4.60 17.36 -1.52
CA ASP A 77 -4.65 18.50 -2.44
C ASP A 77 -3.33 18.70 -3.22
N ASP A 78 -2.24 18.11 -2.75
CA ASP A 78 -0.94 18.12 -3.43
C ASP A 78 -0.79 17.05 -4.51
N PHE A 79 -1.81 16.19 -4.67
CA PHE A 79 -1.84 15.16 -5.70
C PHE A 79 -2.70 15.60 -6.88
N PRO A 80 -2.44 15.06 -8.09
CA PRO A 80 -3.17 15.44 -9.29
C PRO A 80 -4.70 15.26 -9.16
N VAL A 81 -5.43 16.15 -9.84
CA VAL A 81 -6.88 16.08 -10.01
C VAL A 81 -7.23 15.51 -11.37
N GLY A 82 -8.48 15.02 -11.54
CA GLY A 82 -8.94 14.48 -12.82
C GLY A 82 -8.40 13.08 -13.14
N ILE A 83 -7.87 12.39 -12.14
CA ILE A 83 -7.53 10.97 -12.22
C ILE A 83 -8.83 10.17 -12.10
N ASP A 84 -8.92 9.06 -12.82
CA ASP A 84 -10.07 8.14 -12.82
C ASP A 84 -9.67 6.66 -12.71
N GLY A 85 -10.66 5.79 -12.68
CA GLY A 85 -10.49 4.34 -12.71
C GLY A 85 -9.56 3.80 -11.62
N ASP A 86 -8.73 2.83 -12.00
CA ASP A 86 -7.82 2.14 -11.09
C ASP A 86 -6.79 3.08 -10.44
N THR A 87 -6.37 4.13 -11.15
CA THR A 87 -5.42 5.11 -10.60
C THR A 87 -6.05 5.95 -9.50
N LEU A 88 -7.31 6.36 -9.66
CA LEU A 88 -8.05 7.05 -8.58
C LEU A 88 -8.22 6.14 -7.38
N ASN A 89 -8.63 4.90 -7.60
CA ASN A 89 -8.76 3.91 -6.55
C ASN A 89 -7.44 3.72 -5.77
N LEU A 90 -6.32 3.62 -6.48
CA LEU A 90 -5.00 3.49 -5.88
C LEU A 90 -4.62 4.73 -5.06
N LEU A 91 -4.87 5.93 -5.58
CA LEU A 91 -4.61 7.19 -4.90
C LEU A 91 -5.47 7.35 -3.65
N GLU A 92 -6.76 7.06 -3.72
CA GLU A 92 -7.67 7.11 -2.58
C GLU A 92 -7.35 6.07 -1.50
N ASN A 93 -6.67 4.97 -1.82
CA ASN A 93 -6.13 4.05 -0.82
C ASN A 93 -4.78 4.50 -0.25
N THR A 94 -4.07 5.38 -0.95
CA THR A 94 -2.75 5.90 -0.53
C THR A 94 -2.89 7.06 0.45
N ILE A 95 -3.78 8.02 0.15
CA ILE A 95 -4.03 9.21 0.96
C ILE A 95 -5.51 9.56 0.91
N ALA A 96 -6.08 9.84 2.07
CA ALA A 96 -7.48 10.21 2.22
C ALA A 96 -7.75 11.57 1.57
N GLY A 97 -8.80 11.63 0.74
CA GLY A 97 -9.38 12.86 0.25
C GLY A 97 -10.52 13.34 1.16
N GLU A 98 -11.75 13.33 0.63
CA GLU A 98 -12.94 13.66 1.42
C GLU A 98 -13.24 12.62 2.52
N PHE A 99 -12.86 11.35 2.30
CA PHE A 99 -13.15 10.26 3.23
C PHE A 99 -11.90 9.52 3.65
N ALA A 100 -11.84 9.16 4.94
CA ALA A 100 -10.98 8.12 5.46
C ALA A 100 -11.76 6.79 5.47
N TYR A 101 -11.27 5.80 4.73
CA TYR A 101 -11.96 4.52 4.50
C TYR A 101 -11.53 3.39 5.44
N TYR A 102 -10.49 3.59 6.24
CA TYR A 102 -10.00 2.61 7.20
C TYR A 102 -9.18 3.28 8.31
N ASP A 103 -9.11 2.64 9.46
CA ASP A 103 -8.22 3.03 10.56
C ASP A 103 -6.76 2.96 10.10
N GLY A 104 -6.01 4.03 10.34
CA GLY A 104 -4.64 4.17 9.84
C GLY A 104 -4.53 4.74 8.42
N HIS A 105 -5.61 5.15 7.76
CA HIS A 105 -5.55 5.83 6.46
C HIS A 105 -4.73 7.12 6.56
N ALA A 106 -3.76 7.32 5.65
CA ALA A 106 -2.93 8.52 5.65
C ALA A 106 -3.77 9.77 5.34
N ILE A 107 -3.61 10.81 6.14
CA ILE A 107 -4.31 12.11 6.01
C ILE A 107 -3.38 13.19 5.49
N ALA A 108 -2.17 13.24 6.05
CA ALA A 108 -1.13 14.19 5.68
C ALA A 108 0.25 13.56 5.91
N ALA A 109 1.26 14.09 5.24
CA ALA A 109 2.64 13.73 5.52
C ALA A 109 3.48 15.00 5.70
N VAL A 110 4.47 14.91 6.59
CA VAL A 110 5.36 16.01 6.94
C VAL A 110 6.81 15.62 6.65
N ALA A 111 7.60 16.52 6.09
CA ALA A 111 9.05 16.40 6.02
C ALA A 111 9.71 17.44 6.93
N ALA A 112 10.64 17.00 7.78
CA ALA A 112 11.32 17.85 8.73
C ALA A 112 12.80 17.48 8.87
N THR A 113 13.58 18.36 9.52
CA THR A 113 15.03 18.19 9.72
C THR A 113 15.40 17.06 10.68
N SER A 114 14.44 16.55 11.45
CA SER A 114 14.62 15.38 12.33
C SER A 114 13.34 14.59 12.49
N VAL A 115 13.48 13.33 12.89
CA VAL A 115 12.34 12.45 13.23
C VAL A 115 11.49 13.04 14.35
N HIS A 116 12.10 13.70 15.33
CA HIS A 116 11.39 14.32 16.46
C HIS A 116 10.50 15.47 15.97
N VAL A 117 11.05 16.38 15.20
CA VAL A 117 10.30 17.51 14.64
C VAL A 117 9.18 17.03 13.72
N ALA A 118 9.42 16.00 12.88
CA ALA A 118 8.37 15.44 12.04
C ALA A 118 7.22 14.84 12.85
N LYS A 119 7.53 14.12 13.94
CA LYS A 119 6.51 13.56 14.86
C LYS A 119 5.78 14.62 15.66
N GLU A 120 6.45 15.67 16.11
CA GLU A 120 5.83 16.81 16.77
C GLU A 120 4.87 17.51 15.78
N ALA A 121 5.31 17.75 14.57
CA ALA A 121 4.51 18.42 13.55
C ALA A 121 3.20 17.68 13.23
N ILE A 122 3.21 16.35 13.09
CA ILE A 122 1.96 15.61 12.86
C ILE A 122 0.97 15.71 14.02
N ASN A 123 1.44 15.91 15.26
CA ASN A 123 0.57 16.10 16.43
C ASN A 123 -0.04 17.51 16.48
N GLU A 124 0.56 18.49 15.79
CA GLU A 124 0.04 19.86 15.68
C GLU A 124 -0.92 20.05 14.48
N ILE A 125 -1.13 19.01 13.67
CA ILE A 125 -2.13 19.04 12.60
C ILE A 125 -3.50 18.72 13.21
N GLU A 126 -4.42 19.68 13.09
CA GLU A 126 -5.80 19.53 13.56
C GLU A 126 -6.69 19.04 12.40
N VAL A 127 -7.41 17.94 12.62
CA VAL A 127 -8.34 17.40 11.61
C VAL A 127 -9.74 17.33 12.22
N GLU A 128 -10.71 17.93 11.54
CA GLU A 128 -12.12 17.83 11.91
C GLU A 128 -12.75 16.66 11.15
N TYR A 129 -13.24 15.66 11.90
CA TYR A 129 -13.88 14.48 11.34
C TYR A 129 -15.38 14.46 11.63
N GLU A 130 -16.13 13.93 10.70
CA GLU A 130 -17.47 13.41 10.91
C GLU A 130 -17.39 11.88 10.86
N VAL A 131 -17.53 11.23 12.01
CA VAL A 131 -17.48 9.76 12.08
C VAL A 131 -18.72 9.18 11.42
N LEU A 132 -18.50 8.26 10.49
CA LEU A 132 -19.54 7.61 9.71
C LEU A 132 -19.77 6.16 10.17
N PRO A 133 -20.95 5.59 9.88
CA PRO A 133 -21.17 4.17 10.05
C PRO A 133 -20.12 3.36 9.30
N HIS A 134 -19.66 2.27 9.91
CA HIS A 134 -18.63 1.41 9.33
C HIS A 134 -19.01 -0.07 9.47
N VAL A 135 -18.40 -0.91 8.67
CA VAL A 135 -18.52 -2.36 8.74
C VAL A 135 -17.14 -2.97 8.54
N ILE A 136 -16.72 -3.86 9.43
CA ILE A 136 -15.38 -4.48 9.43
C ILE A 136 -15.43 -6.02 9.29
N ASP A 137 -16.62 -6.60 9.37
CA ASP A 137 -16.83 -8.04 9.13
C ASP A 137 -17.37 -8.26 7.73
N VAL A 138 -16.76 -9.19 6.98
CA VAL A 138 -17.12 -9.47 5.58
C VAL A 138 -18.54 -10.02 5.45
N ASP A 139 -19.00 -10.81 6.41
CA ASP A 139 -20.34 -11.39 6.39
C ASP A 139 -21.41 -10.36 6.69
N GLU A 140 -21.07 -9.34 7.49
CA GLU A 140 -21.95 -8.19 7.74
C GLU A 140 -21.93 -7.22 6.55
N ALA A 141 -20.78 -7.04 5.90
CA ALA A 141 -20.62 -6.09 4.79
C ALA A 141 -21.47 -6.44 3.56
N ILE A 142 -21.74 -7.73 3.33
CA ILE A 142 -22.54 -8.19 2.19
C ILE A 142 -24.06 -8.13 2.42
N LYS A 143 -24.51 -7.79 3.64
CA LYS A 143 -25.95 -7.70 3.94
C LYS A 143 -26.57 -6.47 3.27
N PRO A 144 -27.84 -6.52 2.86
CA PRO A 144 -28.51 -5.39 2.20
C PRO A 144 -28.57 -4.10 3.04
N GLU A 145 -28.64 -4.25 4.37
CA GLU A 145 -28.70 -3.16 5.34
C GLU A 145 -27.32 -2.65 5.80
N ALA A 146 -26.22 -3.24 5.32
CA ALA A 146 -24.89 -2.81 5.69
C ALA A 146 -24.62 -1.36 5.25
N PRO A 147 -23.94 -0.55 6.08
CA PRO A 147 -23.52 0.77 5.66
C PRO A 147 -22.58 0.66 4.45
N VAL A 148 -22.84 1.50 3.43
CA VAL A 148 -21.97 1.60 2.27
C VAL A 148 -20.69 2.32 2.70
N VAL A 149 -19.55 1.63 2.60
CA VAL A 149 -18.26 2.20 2.98
C VAL A 149 -17.70 3.06 1.86
N ARG A 150 -17.87 2.61 0.61
CA ARG A 150 -17.36 3.33 -0.55
C ARG A 150 -18.32 3.20 -1.72
N GLU A 151 -18.86 4.32 -2.16
CA GLU A 151 -19.67 4.36 -3.39
C GLU A 151 -18.73 4.14 -4.60
N ASN A 152 -19.16 3.31 -5.53
CA ASN A 152 -18.41 3.01 -6.77
C ASN A 152 -17.01 2.40 -6.54
N ALA A 153 -16.88 1.49 -5.57
CA ALA A 153 -15.61 0.87 -5.20
C ALA A 153 -14.92 0.02 -6.29
N GLY A 154 -15.56 -0.23 -7.42
CA GLY A 154 -14.93 -0.98 -8.51
C GLY A 154 -15.72 -0.93 -9.82
N ASP A 155 -15.01 -1.05 -10.93
CA ASP A 155 -15.54 -1.24 -12.29
C ASP A 155 -15.82 -2.72 -12.61
N PHE A 156 -15.91 -3.56 -11.60
CA PHE A 156 -16.09 -4.99 -11.79
C PHE A 156 -17.58 -5.30 -12.03
N SER A 157 -17.86 -6.19 -12.98
CA SER A 157 -19.20 -6.70 -13.22
C SER A 157 -19.68 -7.52 -12.04
N VAL A 158 -20.30 -6.86 -11.09
CA VAL A 158 -20.93 -7.48 -9.93
C VAL A 158 -22.36 -7.86 -10.30
N PRO A 159 -22.87 -9.05 -9.94
CA PRO A 159 -24.24 -9.45 -10.24
C PRO A 159 -25.26 -8.44 -9.71
N GLU A 160 -26.33 -8.22 -10.47
CA GLU A 160 -27.44 -7.35 -10.07
C GLU A 160 -28.00 -7.79 -8.70
N GLY A 161 -28.22 -6.83 -7.81
CA GLY A 161 -28.70 -7.08 -6.45
C GLY A 161 -27.64 -7.43 -5.42
N SER A 162 -26.36 -7.41 -5.81
CA SER A 162 -25.26 -7.55 -4.84
C SER A 162 -25.17 -6.32 -3.93
N SER A 163 -24.60 -6.49 -2.72
CA SER A 163 -24.31 -5.38 -1.83
C SER A 163 -23.32 -4.39 -2.49
N PRO A 164 -23.49 -3.06 -2.31
CA PRO A 164 -22.53 -2.06 -2.78
C PRO A 164 -21.10 -2.23 -2.23
N ASN A 165 -20.94 -2.96 -1.12
CA ASN A 165 -19.64 -3.26 -0.53
C ASN A 165 -18.91 -4.42 -1.22
N VAL A 166 -19.49 -5.07 -2.24
CA VAL A 166 -18.80 -6.08 -3.04
C VAL A 166 -17.86 -5.40 -4.02
N ALA A 167 -16.57 -5.49 -3.76
CA ALA A 167 -15.54 -4.81 -4.56
C ALA A 167 -15.21 -5.55 -5.86
N SER A 168 -15.37 -6.87 -5.90
CA SER A 168 -15.14 -7.66 -7.12
C SER A 168 -15.93 -8.97 -7.09
N TYR A 169 -16.27 -9.46 -8.26
CA TYR A 169 -16.90 -10.76 -8.46
C TYR A 169 -16.20 -11.50 -9.60
N ILE A 170 -15.80 -12.72 -9.33
CA ILE A 170 -15.14 -13.58 -10.32
C ILE A 170 -15.84 -14.93 -10.32
N GLU A 171 -16.28 -15.38 -11.48
CA GLU A 171 -16.86 -16.69 -11.69
C GLU A 171 -16.14 -17.40 -12.84
N PHE A 172 -15.74 -18.62 -12.60
CA PHE A 172 -15.19 -19.48 -13.66
C PHE A 172 -15.56 -20.92 -13.39
N GLY A 173 -15.73 -21.70 -14.45
CA GLY A 173 -16.10 -23.10 -14.37
C GLY A 173 -15.87 -23.85 -15.67
N THR A 174 -15.87 -25.17 -15.58
CA THR A 174 -15.83 -26.08 -16.72
C THR A 174 -16.88 -27.16 -16.57
N GLY A 175 -17.51 -27.59 -17.69
CA GLY A 175 -18.52 -28.62 -17.68
C GLY A 175 -19.89 -28.13 -17.17
N ASP A 176 -20.76 -29.09 -16.84
CA ASP A 176 -22.11 -28.87 -16.30
C ASP A 176 -22.16 -29.27 -14.82
N ILE A 177 -22.20 -28.26 -13.95
CA ILE A 177 -22.20 -28.43 -12.50
C ILE A 177 -23.43 -29.15 -11.99
N ASN A 178 -24.62 -28.89 -12.59
CA ASN A 178 -25.88 -29.52 -12.20
C ASN A 178 -25.81 -31.01 -12.51
N SER A 179 -25.37 -31.37 -13.73
CA SER A 179 -25.15 -32.78 -14.09
C SER A 179 -24.11 -33.46 -13.21
N GLY A 180 -23.13 -32.71 -12.67
CA GLY A 180 -22.16 -33.22 -11.70
C GLY A 180 -22.83 -33.59 -10.37
N PHE A 181 -23.66 -32.71 -9.82
CA PHE A 181 -24.41 -32.98 -8.58
C PHE A 181 -25.41 -34.10 -8.75
N ASP A 182 -26.13 -34.16 -9.86
CA ASP A 182 -27.15 -35.22 -10.16
C ASP A 182 -26.53 -36.61 -10.24
N LYS A 183 -25.26 -36.72 -10.63
CA LYS A 183 -24.52 -37.97 -10.76
C LYS A 183 -23.68 -38.36 -9.53
N ALA A 184 -23.61 -37.48 -8.55
CA ALA A 184 -22.75 -37.69 -7.39
C ALA A 184 -23.35 -38.68 -6.42
N ASP A 185 -22.58 -39.72 -6.01
CA ASP A 185 -23.00 -40.70 -4.98
C ASP A 185 -23.12 -40.05 -3.59
N LEU A 186 -22.41 -38.94 -3.36
CA LEU A 186 -22.39 -38.25 -2.08
C LEU A 186 -22.10 -36.74 -2.32
N VAL A 187 -22.98 -35.88 -1.80
CA VAL A 187 -22.80 -34.44 -1.77
C VAL A 187 -22.56 -34.01 -0.32
N LYS A 188 -21.49 -33.21 -0.10
CA LYS A 188 -21.20 -32.60 1.19
C LYS A 188 -21.00 -31.09 0.99
N SER A 189 -21.49 -30.29 1.93
CA SER A 189 -21.28 -28.88 2.00
C SER A 189 -20.58 -28.49 3.29
N GLY A 190 -19.80 -27.39 3.25
CA GLY A 190 -19.12 -26.84 4.41
C GLY A 190 -18.89 -25.36 4.23
N ARG A 191 -18.85 -24.63 5.34
CA ARG A 191 -18.46 -23.21 5.37
C ARG A 191 -17.12 -23.10 6.07
N PHE A 192 -16.21 -22.35 5.45
CA PHE A 192 -14.86 -22.09 5.97
C PHE A 192 -14.64 -20.59 6.07
N LYS A 193 -14.08 -20.13 7.19
CA LYS A 193 -13.73 -18.73 7.41
C LYS A 193 -12.30 -18.65 7.94
N THR A 194 -11.53 -17.73 7.41
CA THR A 194 -10.20 -17.37 7.93
C THR A 194 -10.25 -15.94 8.47
N GLU A 195 -9.56 -15.71 9.57
CA GLU A 195 -9.40 -14.38 10.10
C GLU A 195 -8.41 -13.56 9.24
N ALA A 196 -8.58 -12.24 9.22
CA ALA A 196 -7.60 -11.35 8.64
C ALA A 196 -6.35 -11.33 9.53
N ALA A 197 -5.17 -11.48 8.92
CA ALA A 197 -3.90 -11.46 9.63
C ALA A 197 -2.89 -10.61 8.88
N HIS A 198 -2.15 -9.79 9.62
CA HIS A 198 -1.00 -9.09 9.08
C HIS A 198 0.13 -10.09 8.79
N GLN A 199 0.90 -9.86 7.71
CA GLN A 199 1.96 -10.75 7.25
C GLN A 199 3.10 -10.95 8.27
N GLY A 200 3.23 -10.05 9.24
CA GLY A 200 4.18 -10.19 10.35
C GLY A 200 5.66 -10.05 9.96
N TYR A 201 5.97 -9.31 8.89
CA TYR A 201 7.35 -8.99 8.56
C TYR A 201 7.99 -8.09 9.64
N ILE A 202 9.26 -8.37 9.99
CA ILE A 202 9.98 -7.65 11.04
C ILE A 202 10.40 -6.25 10.56
N GLU A 203 10.80 -6.12 9.29
CA GLU A 203 11.17 -4.83 8.71
C GLU A 203 9.91 -4.00 8.38
N PRO A 204 9.67 -2.83 9.03
CA PRO A 204 8.60 -1.92 8.64
C PRO A 204 8.80 -1.39 7.21
N HIS A 205 7.74 -0.82 6.61
CA HIS A 205 7.87 -0.05 5.37
C HIS A 205 8.82 1.13 5.58
N ALA A 206 9.76 1.27 4.67
CA ALA A 206 10.69 2.40 4.62
C ALA A 206 11.03 2.72 3.17
N CYS A 207 11.12 3.99 2.85
CA CYS A 207 11.61 4.45 1.57
C CYS A 207 12.35 5.80 1.73
N MET A 208 13.25 6.07 0.81
CA MET A 208 13.82 7.40 0.58
C MET A 208 13.47 7.81 -0.85
N ALA A 209 13.10 9.06 -1.05
CA ALA A 209 12.79 9.62 -2.36
C ALA A 209 13.52 10.94 -2.56
N GLN A 210 14.01 11.15 -3.77
CA GLN A 210 14.65 12.38 -4.22
C GLN A 210 14.17 12.70 -5.62
N LEU A 211 13.71 13.93 -5.84
CA LEU A 211 13.41 14.48 -7.17
C LEU A 211 14.27 15.71 -7.44
N ASP A 212 14.75 15.80 -8.65
CA ASP A 212 15.45 16.98 -9.15
C ASP A 212 14.48 17.94 -9.85
N HIS A 213 14.90 19.19 -10.05
CA HIS A 213 14.08 20.24 -10.67
C HIS A 213 13.74 19.99 -12.14
N ASP A 214 14.37 19.05 -12.80
CA ASP A 214 14.02 18.59 -14.16
C ASP A 214 13.01 17.44 -14.15
N GLY A 215 12.54 17.04 -12.97
CA GLY A 215 11.54 15.97 -12.76
C GLY A 215 12.12 14.58 -12.83
N GLN A 216 13.47 14.43 -12.79
CA GLN A 216 14.09 13.12 -12.60
C GLN A 216 13.99 12.73 -11.13
N GLY A 217 13.60 11.48 -10.85
CA GLY A 217 13.43 10.98 -9.51
C GLY A 217 14.15 9.68 -9.25
N GLU A 218 14.66 9.53 -8.05
CA GLU A 218 15.22 8.28 -7.54
C GLU A 218 14.59 7.92 -6.21
N MET A 219 14.27 6.64 -6.04
CA MET A 219 13.72 6.08 -4.80
C MET A 219 14.48 4.83 -4.40
N TRP A 220 14.69 4.67 -3.11
CA TRP A 220 15.15 3.43 -2.49
C TRP A 220 14.03 2.89 -1.62
N VAL A 221 13.59 1.66 -1.89
CA VAL A 221 12.35 1.12 -1.32
C VAL A 221 12.52 -0.33 -0.87
N CYS A 222 12.03 -0.66 0.32
CA CYS A 222 11.91 -2.04 0.76
C CYS A 222 10.66 -2.69 0.13
N THR A 223 10.78 -3.25 -1.05
CA THR A 223 9.65 -3.76 -1.83
C THR A 223 9.90 -5.14 -2.43
N GLN A 224 8.82 -5.87 -2.70
CA GLN A 224 8.83 -7.14 -3.43
C GLN A 224 8.66 -6.95 -4.94
N GLY A 225 8.42 -5.71 -5.42
CA GLY A 225 8.14 -5.44 -6.84
C GLY A 225 8.42 -4.00 -7.25
N HIS A 226 9.70 -3.61 -7.33
CA HIS A 226 10.11 -2.23 -7.65
C HIS A 226 9.55 -1.68 -8.98
N TRP A 227 9.32 -2.54 -9.99
CA TRP A 227 8.68 -2.14 -11.24
C TRP A 227 7.22 -1.69 -11.04
N TYR A 228 6.47 -2.41 -10.21
CA TYR A 228 5.10 -2.05 -9.88
C TYR A 228 5.06 -0.76 -9.05
N ILE A 229 5.94 -0.63 -8.04
CA ILE A 229 6.05 0.59 -7.23
C ILE A 229 6.32 1.79 -8.12
N ARG A 230 7.26 1.67 -9.09
CA ARG A 230 7.55 2.74 -10.05
C ARG A 230 6.32 3.18 -10.84
N GLN A 231 5.60 2.21 -11.41
CA GLN A 231 4.41 2.49 -12.21
C GLN A 231 3.30 3.14 -11.36
N MET A 232 3.02 2.57 -10.20
CA MET A 232 1.98 3.06 -9.31
C MET A 232 2.30 4.47 -8.78
N CYS A 233 3.53 4.72 -8.32
CA CYS A 233 3.95 6.05 -7.88
C CYS A 233 3.86 7.09 -9.00
N ALA A 234 4.33 6.74 -10.18
CA ALA A 234 4.27 7.62 -11.34
C ALA A 234 2.81 7.95 -11.70
N SER A 235 1.91 6.95 -11.72
CA SER A 235 0.49 7.17 -12.07
C SER A 235 -0.23 8.06 -11.06
N VAL A 236 -0.08 7.83 -9.75
CA VAL A 236 -0.80 8.62 -8.73
C VAL A 236 -0.25 10.04 -8.58
N LEU A 237 0.98 10.31 -9.03
CA LEU A 237 1.58 11.65 -9.01
C LEU A 237 1.57 12.34 -10.38
N GLY A 238 1.04 11.69 -11.41
CA GLY A 238 1.03 12.24 -12.77
C GLY A 238 2.44 12.41 -13.37
N LEU A 239 3.39 11.60 -12.95
CA LEU A 239 4.77 11.62 -13.44
C LEU A 239 4.96 10.65 -14.61
N GLU A 240 5.94 10.93 -15.47
CA GLU A 240 6.39 9.96 -16.45
C GLU A 240 7.21 8.86 -15.76
N ALA A 241 6.77 7.60 -15.87
CA ALA A 241 7.49 6.47 -15.27
C ALA A 241 8.96 6.35 -15.76
N SER A 242 9.27 6.85 -16.95
CA SER A 242 10.63 6.91 -17.51
C SER A 242 11.58 7.82 -16.73
N LYS A 243 11.03 8.83 -16.03
CA LYS A 243 11.78 9.76 -15.20
C LYS A 243 12.01 9.29 -13.77
N LEU A 244 11.37 8.20 -13.36
CA LEU A 244 11.48 7.66 -12.00
C LEU A 244 12.31 6.38 -11.98
N CYS A 245 13.41 6.37 -11.26
CA CYS A 245 14.19 5.19 -10.94
C CYS A 245 13.80 4.66 -9.56
N VAL A 246 13.50 3.35 -9.45
CA VAL A 246 13.22 2.72 -8.16
C VAL A 246 14.23 1.61 -7.91
N THR A 247 15.08 1.81 -6.95
CA THR A 247 16.10 0.87 -6.51
C THR A 247 15.59 0.08 -5.30
N PRO A 248 15.44 -1.26 -5.42
CA PRO A 248 15.05 -2.05 -4.26
C PRO A 248 16.21 -2.13 -3.27
N SER A 249 15.91 -1.90 -1.98
CA SER A 249 16.81 -2.24 -0.88
C SER A 249 16.74 -3.75 -0.59
N GLU A 250 17.60 -4.22 0.31
CA GLU A 250 17.37 -5.53 0.94
C GLU A 250 16.01 -5.54 1.62
N ILE A 251 15.39 -6.72 1.70
CA ILE A 251 14.05 -6.87 2.27
C ILE A 251 14.08 -7.79 3.49
N GLY A 252 13.58 -7.27 4.61
CA GLY A 252 13.44 -7.96 5.89
C GLY A 252 12.09 -8.65 6.09
N GLY A 253 11.59 -9.29 5.02
CA GLY A 253 10.30 -9.92 4.93
C GLY A 253 9.26 -9.05 4.24
N GLY A 254 8.32 -9.69 3.56
CA GLY A 254 7.23 -9.01 2.84
C GLY A 254 5.98 -9.88 2.79
N PHE A 255 6.13 -11.16 2.39
CA PHE A 255 5.07 -12.17 2.36
C PHE A 255 3.79 -11.71 1.65
N GLY A 256 3.96 -10.92 0.56
CA GLY A 256 2.88 -10.27 -0.17
C GLY A 256 2.51 -8.87 0.35
N GLY A 257 2.95 -8.46 1.54
CA GLY A 257 2.61 -7.17 2.14
C GLY A 257 3.39 -5.97 1.60
N LYS A 258 4.40 -6.19 0.75
CA LYS A 258 5.21 -5.13 0.15
C LYS A 258 5.16 -5.15 -1.39
N THR A 259 3.98 -5.45 -1.95
CA THR A 259 3.75 -5.54 -3.40
C THR A 259 3.02 -4.32 -3.98
N THR A 260 2.48 -3.47 -3.13
CA THR A 260 1.79 -2.22 -3.53
C THR A 260 2.42 -1.01 -2.85
N ILE A 261 1.99 0.18 -3.24
CA ILE A 261 2.44 1.45 -2.65
C ILE A 261 1.72 1.73 -1.33
N PHE A 262 2.44 2.36 -0.39
CA PHE A 262 1.92 2.83 0.89
C PHE A 262 2.44 4.24 1.21
N ILE A 263 3.74 4.34 1.58
CA ILE A 263 4.39 5.61 1.96
C ILE A 263 5.21 6.21 0.82
N GLU A 264 5.47 5.46 -0.22
CA GLU A 264 6.31 5.85 -1.34
C GLU A 264 5.77 7.10 -2.08
N PRO A 265 4.47 7.17 -2.44
CA PRO A 265 3.92 8.37 -3.08
C PRO A 265 3.97 9.59 -2.17
N LEU A 266 3.82 9.40 -0.85
CA LEU A 266 3.92 10.50 0.13
C LEU A 266 5.33 11.06 0.18
N ALA A 267 6.35 10.19 0.20
CA ALA A 267 7.75 10.61 0.17
C ALA A 267 8.10 11.34 -1.14
N LEU A 268 7.60 10.87 -2.28
CA LEU A 268 7.76 11.55 -3.56
C LEU A 268 7.04 12.89 -3.60
N ALA A 269 5.80 12.98 -3.11
CA ALA A 269 5.04 14.23 -3.04
C ALA A 269 5.75 15.27 -2.16
N LEU A 270 6.29 14.84 -1.01
CA LEU A 270 7.12 15.70 -0.15
C LEU A 270 8.38 16.18 -0.89
N SER A 271 9.07 15.30 -1.61
CA SER A 271 10.25 15.68 -2.39
C SER A 271 9.88 16.65 -3.52
N LEU A 272 8.74 16.44 -4.19
CA LEU A 272 8.23 17.32 -5.25
C LEU A 272 7.92 18.72 -4.72
N SER A 273 7.27 18.82 -3.55
CA SER A 273 6.93 20.09 -2.92
C SER A 273 8.15 20.90 -2.51
N LEU A 274 9.31 20.25 -2.32
CA LEU A 274 10.57 20.90 -1.95
C LEU A 274 11.37 21.47 -3.13
N ILE A 275 11.06 21.05 -4.36
CA ILE A 275 11.75 21.55 -5.57
C ILE A 275 11.59 23.08 -5.72
N HIS A 276 10.47 23.63 -5.27
CA HIS A 276 10.14 25.04 -5.40
C HIS A 276 10.55 25.90 -4.19
N ILE A 277 11.19 25.32 -3.21
CA ILE A 277 11.71 25.99 -2.01
C ILE A 277 13.23 26.14 -2.11
#